data_21b22ffe537e6567e5e872629bb63231
#
_entry.id   21b22ffe537e6567e5e872629bb63231
#
_cell.length_a   1.000
_cell.length_b   1.000
_cell.length_c   1.000
_cell.angle_alpha   90.00
_cell.angle_beta   90.00
_cell.angle_gamma   90.00
#
_symmetry.space_group_name_H-M   'P 1'
#
loop_
_entity.id
_entity.type
_entity.pdbx_description
1 polymer ?
#
loop_
_entity_poly.entity_id
_entity_poly.type
_entity_poly.pdbx_seq_one_letter_code
_entity_poly.pdbx_strand_id
1 'polypeptide(L)'
;SVNGGAGNDILDGGLGNDTLVGGLGNDSYLFNVGLGRDVIDNKDSIGSDILLLGAGIGSEQVWLRQTGNDLEVSVIGTASSVKVKGWYGANEANKIDSVQLADGRTLLANEVQTLVDAMASFTPPALGQTSLTTAQQNALGAVITASW
;
A
#
# COMPACT_ATOMS: atom_id res chain seq x y z
N SER A 1 0.47 14.67 11.01
CA SER A 1 0.53 13.39 11.71
C SER A 1 -0.81 13.11 12.36
N VAL A 2 -1.28 11.88 12.25
CA VAL A 2 -2.54 11.40 12.81
C VAL A 2 -2.26 10.19 13.70
N ASN A 3 -2.86 10.16 14.89
CA ASN A 3 -2.70 9.06 15.84
C ASN A 3 -4.09 8.61 16.30
N GLY A 4 -4.45 7.34 16.04
CA GLY A 4 -5.72 6.74 16.43
C GLY A 4 -5.78 6.45 17.93
N GLY A 5 -4.77 5.78 18.45
CA GLY A 5 -4.69 5.46 19.88
C GLY A 5 -5.04 4.04 20.21
N ALA A 6 -6.14 3.82 20.88
CA ALA A 6 -6.62 2.48 21.22
C ALA A 6 -8.06 2.32 20.74
N GLY A 7 -8.34 1.20 20.11
CA GLY A 7 -9.62 0.91 19.48
C GLY A 7 -9.43 0.68 17.98
N ASN A 8 -10.53 0.55 17.28
CA ASN A 8 -10.50 0.36 15.84
C ASN A 8 -10.69 1.73 15.17
N ASP A 9 -9.63 2.28 14.63
CA ASP A 9 -9.60 3.65 14.13
C ASP A 9 -9.60 3.70 12.60
N ILE A 10 -10.08 4.82 12.05
CA ILE A 10 -9.96 5.13 10.62
C ILE A 10 -9.09 6.38 10.52
N LEU A 11 -7.93 6.23 9.87
CA LEU A 11 -6.93 7.28 9.76
C LEU A 11 -6.86 7.81 8.32
N ASP A 12 -7.07 9.09 8.18
CA ASP A 12 -6.92 9.85 6.93
C ASP A 12 -5.96 11.01 7.18
N GLY A 13 -4.83 11.01 6.49
CA GLY A 13 -3.82 12.07 6.59
C GLY A 13 -4.27 13.37 5.92
N GLY A 14 -5.13 13.27 4.93
CA GLY A 14 -5.53 14.42 4.11
C GLY A 14 -4.45 14.81 3.12
N LEU A 15 -4.42 16.09 2.77
CA LEU A 15 -3.43 16.64 1.85
C LEU A 15 -2.07 16.82 2.54
N GLY A 16 -1.02 16.42 1.85
CA GLY A 16 0.35 16.60 2.32
C GLY A 16 1.10 15.29 2.48
N ASN A 17 2.15 15.33 3.29
CA ASN A 17 2.93 14.13 3.59
C ASN A 17 2.77 13.86 5.09
N ASP A 18 1.96 12.89 5.42
CA ASP A 18 1.56 12.62 6.77
C ASP A 18 2.18 11.34 7.34
N THR A 19 2.21 11.27 8.67
CA THR A 19 2.53 10.04 9.40
C THR A 19 1.26 9.59 10.12
N LEU A 20 0.85 8.37 9.83
CA LEU A 20 -0.35 7.74 10.39
C LEU A 20 0.09 6.66 11.38
N VAL A 21 -0.39 6.74 12.59
CA VAL A 21 -0.12 5.78 13.66
C VAL A 21 -1.47 5.27 14.16
N GLY A 22 -1.82 4.03 13.85
CA GLY A 22 -3.09 3.43 14.27
C GLY A 22 -3.14 3.25 15.78
N GLY A 23 -2.23 2.49 16.30
CA GLY A 23 -2.14 2.21 17.74
C GLY A 23 -2.54 0.78 18.04
N LEU A 24 -3.43 0.58 19.01
CA LEU A 24 -3.91 -0.75 19.39
C LEU A 24 -5.30 -0.99 18.82
N GLY A 25 -5.48 -2.10 18.12
CA GLY A 25 -6.78 -2.52 17.60
C GLY A 25 -6.74 -2.79 16.10
N ASN A 26 -7.91 -2.82 15.49
CA ASN A 26 -8.01 -3.06 14.04
C ASN A 26 -8.15 -1.72 13.33
N ASP A 27 -7.09 -1.24 12.71
CA ASP A 27 -7.05 0.09 12.14
C ASP A 27 -7.17 0.08 10.61
N SER A 28 -7.76 1.14 10.09
CA SER A 28 -7.92 1.35 8.66
C SER A 28 -7.22 2.63 8.23
N TYR A 29 -6.22 2.49 7.38
CA TYR A 29 -5.48 3.61 6.81
C TYR A 29 -6.04 3.94 5.42
N LEU A 30 -6.54 5.16 5.25
CA LEU A 30 -7.10 5.60 3.97
C LEU A 30 -6.00 6.20 3.08
N PHE A 31 -5.98 5.79 1.82
CA PHE A 31 -5.07 6.32 0.83
C PHE A 31 -5.77 6.59 -0.50
N ASN A 32 -5.62 7.80 -1.01
CA ASN A 32 -6.17 8.24 -2.28
C ASN A 32 -5.14 8.95 -3.14
N VAL A 33 -5.42 9.03 -4.44
CA VAL A 33 -4.62 9.84 -5.37
C VAL A 33 -4.75 11.32 -5.02
N GLY A 34 -3.63 12.04 -5.07
CA GLY A 34 -3.58 13.48 -4.84
C GLY A 34 -3.35 13.89 -3.39
N LEU A 35 -3.33 12.94 -2.46
CA LEU A 35 -3.11 13.25 -1.04
C LEU A 35 -1.64 13.53 -0.68
N GLY A 36 -0.69 12.99 -1.45
CA GLY A 36 0.74 13.22 -1.20
C GLY A 36 1.49 11.91 -0.98
N ARG A 37 2.46 11.94 -0.06
CA ARG A 37 3.29 10.78 0.29
C ARG A 37 3.24 10.55 1.79
N ASP A 38 2.48 9.54 2.18
CA ASP A 38 2.25 9.26 3.57
C ASP A 38 3.12 8.12 4.10
N VAL A 39 3.24 8.05 5.41
CA VAL A 39 3.95 6.97 6.11
C VAL A 39 3.00 6.35 7.13
N ILE A 40 2.81 5.05 7.07
CA ILE A 40 2.17 4.26 8.11
C ILE A 40 3.27 3.76 9.06
N ASP A 41 3.20 4.14 10.31
CA ASP A 41 4.05 3.62 11.40
C ASP A 41 3.19 2.67 12.25
N ASN A 42 2.96 1.48 11.69
CA ASN A 42 2.20 0.42 12.35
C ASN A 42 3.10 -0.32 13.33
N LYS A 43 2.75 -0.30 14.59
CA LYS A 43 3.52 -0.96 15.67
C LYS A 43 2.64 -1.84 16.55
N ASP A 44 1.44 -2.12 16.07
CA ASP A 44 0.53 -2.97 16.81
C ASP A 44 0.92 -4.45 16.64
N SER A 45 0.96 -5.15 17.75
CA SER A 45 1.15 -6.61 17.77
C SER A 45 -0.15 -7.39 17.86
N ILE A 46 -1.27 -6.68 17.96
CA ILE A 46 -2.61 -7.24 18.17
C ILE A 46 -3.59 -6.46 17.31
N GLY A 47 -4.21 -7.13 16.39
CA GLY A 47 -5.18 -6.48 15.53
C GLY A 47 -5.08 -6.97 14.09
N SER A 48 -5.99 -6.50 13.28
CA SER A 48 -5.98 -6.70 11.84
C SER A 48 -6.07 -5.33 11.17
N ASP A 49 -4.96 -4.89 10.61
CA ASP A 49 -4.82 -3.55 10.06
C ASP A 49 -4.90 -3.57 8.54
N ILE A 50 -5.55 -2.58 7.97
CA ILE A 50 -5.87 -2.55 6.55
C ILE A 50 -5.46 -1.22 5.94
N LEU A 51 -4.80 -1.27 4.78
CA LEU A 51 -4.66 -0.12 3.88
C LEU A 51 -5.83 -0.13 2.90
N LEU A 52 -6.71 0.87 2.99
CA LEU A 52 -7.83 1.05 2.09
C LEU A 52 -7.46 2.02 0.97
N LEU A 53 -7.53 1.55 -0.27
CA LEU A 53 -7.33 2.37 -1.46
C LEU A 53 -8.65 2.97 -1.93
N GLY A 54 -8.60 4.22 -2.33
CA GLY A 54 -9.79 4.97 -2.74
C GLY A 54 -10.42 4.51 -4.04
N ALA A 55 -11.62 5.03 -4.30
CA ALA A 55 -12.37 4.72 -5.51
C ALA A 55 -11.58 5.07 -6.77
N GLY A 56 -11.70 4.24 -7.80
CA GLY A 56 -11.03 4.43 -9.08
C GLY A 56 -9.61 3.86 -9.17
N ILE A 57 -9.07 3.33 -8.07
CA ILE A 57 -7.77 2.63 -8.07
C ILE A 57 -8.02 1.14 -8.29
N GLY A 58 -7.64 0.65 -9.46
CA GLY A 58 -7.73 -0.77 -9.80
C GLY A 58 -6.43 -1.52 -9.47
N SER A 59 -6.49 -2.85 -9.46
CA SER A 59 -5.33 -3.71 -9.14
C SER A 59 -4.14 -3.48 -10.08
N GLU A 60 -4.38 -3.14 -11.35
CA GLU A 60 -3.33 -2.84 -12.32
C GLU A 60 -2.70 -1.45 -12.17
N GLN A 61 -3.26 -0.62 -11.30
CA GLN A 61 -2.77 0.73 -11.01
C GLN A 61 -1.93 0.80 -9.75
N VAL A 62 -1.84 -0.28 -8.99
CA VAL A 62 -1.08 -0.36 -7.74
C VAL A 62 0.32 -0.90 -8.03
N TRP A 63 1.34 -0.13 -7.65
CA TRP A 63 2.74 -0.53 -7.77
C TRP A 63 3.34 -0.73 -6.39
N LEU A 64 3.95 -1.89 -6.19
CA LEU A 64 4.54 -2.31 -4.92
C LEU A 64 6.04 -2.45 -5.08
N ARG A 65 6.82 -1.86 -4.17
CA ARG A 65 8.27 -2.04 -4.15
C ARG A 65 8.85 -1.94 -2.75
N GLN A 66 9.99 -2.57 -2.56
CA GLN A 66 10.82 -2.40 -1.38
C GLN A 66 11.68 -1.15 -1.51
N THR A 67 11.64 -0.28 -0.50
CA THR A 67 12.51 0.90 -0.39
C THR A 67 13.24 0.85 0.96
N GLY A 68 14.48 0.36 0.97
CA GLY A 68 15.18 0.08 2.22
C GLY A 68 14.44 -1.00 3.04
N ASN A 69 14.04 -0.68 4.26
CA ASN A 69 13.27 -1.58 5.11
C ASN A 69 11.75 -1.36 5.01
N ASP A 70 11.30 -0.47 4.12
CA ASP A 70 9.90 -0.10 4.00
C ASP A 70 9.25 -0.72 2.76
N LEU A 71 7.97 -1.01 2.85
CA LEU A 71 7.14 -1.30 1.68
C LEU A 71 6.53 0.01 1.16
N GLU A 72 6.73 0.31 -0.11
CA GLU A 72 6.06 1.43 -0.76
C GLU A 72 4.92 0.92 -1.64
N VAL A 73 3.74 1.47 -1.43
CA VAL A 73 2.54 1.27 -2.25
C VAL A 73 2.25 2.59 -2.96
N SER A 74 2.27 2.58 -4.28
CA SER A 74 2.02 3.77 -5.08
C SER A 74 0.95 3.52 -6.14
N VAL A 75 0.34 4.60 -6.60
CA VAL A 75 -0.58 4.57 -7.75
C VAL A 75 0.19 5.01 -8.96
N ILE A 76 0.27 4.16 -9.98
CA ILE A 76 1.05 4.42 -11.19
C ILE A 76 0.63 5.72 -11.87
N GLY A 77 1.61 6.42 -12.44
CA GLY A 77 1.38 7.68 -13.14
C GLY A 77 1.14 8.89 -12.25
N THR A 78 1.12 8.71 -10.94
CA THR A 78 0.91 9.78 -9.94
C THR A 78 2.11 9.94 -9.03
N ALA A 79 2.16 11.06 -8.29
CA ALA A 79 3.15 11.29 -7.25
C ALA A 79 2.73 10.75 -5.87
N SER A 80 1.56 10.13 -5.79
CA SER A 80 0.96 9.67 -4.54
C SER A 80 1.48 8.30 -4.15
N SER A 81 1.94 8.17 -2.92
CA SER A 81 2.41 6.90 -2.37
C SER A 81 2.20 6.83 -0.87
N VAL A 82 2.16 5.63 -0.35
CA VAL A 82 2.20 5.38 1.08
C VAL A 82 3.28 4.35 1.37
N LYS A 83 4.07 4.60 2.42
CA LYS A 83 5.08 3.67 2.92
C LYS A 83 4.62 3.01 4.20
N VAL A 84 4.70 1.70 4.26
CA VAL A 84 4.57 0.96 5.52
C VAL A 84 5.97 0.80 6.10
N LYS A 85 6.24 1.55 7.15
CA LYS A 85 7.54 1.66 7.78
C LYS A 85 7.94 0.35 8.45
N GLY A 86 9.16 -0.11 8.16
CA GLY A 86 9.73 -1.30 8.78
C GLY A 86 9.09 -2.62 8.34
N TRP A 87 8.37 -2.64 7.23
CA TRP A 87 7.75 -3.87 6.68
C TRP A 87 8.74 -5.03 6.54
N TYR A 88 9.97 -4.73 6.09
CA TYR A 88 11.04 -5.72 5.90
C TYR A 88 11.96 -5.82 7.10
N GLY A 89 11.61 -5.20 8.21
CA GLY A 89 12.32 -5.35 9.48
C GLY A 89 12.02 -6.68 10.16
N ALA A 90 12.66 -6.89 11.31
CA ALA A 90 12.48 -8.11 12.09
C ALA A 90 11.14 -8.17 12.87
N ASN A 91 10.42 -7.06 12.96
CA ASN A 91 9.18 -6.97 13.72
C ASN A 91 7.96 -7.11 12.80
N GLU A 92 7.30 -8.26 12.86
CA GLU A 92 6.08 -8.53 12.11
C GLU A 92 4.93 -7.56 12.47
N ALA A 93 4.93 -7.00 13.68
CA ALA A 93 3.95 -6.00 14.10
C ALA A 93 3.99 -4.70 13.29
N ASN A 94 5.05 -4.48 12.51
CA ASN A 94 5.14 -3.33 11.61
C ASN A 94 4.35 -3.53 10.30
N LYS A 95 3.93 -4.75 10.01
CA LYS A 95 3.16 -5.05 8.80
C LYS A 95 1.68 -4.76 9.00
N ILE A 96 1.03 -4.28 7.96
CA ILE A 96 -0.43 -4.33 7.86
C ILE A 96 -0.86 -5.71 7.33
N ASP A 97 -2.07 -6.12 7.63
CA ASP A 97 -2.57 -7.46 7.27
C ASP A 97 -3.01 -7.56 5.81
N SER A 98 -3.52 -6.48 5.27
CA SER A 98 -4.00 -6.46 3.89
C SER A 98 -4.05 -5.06 3.28
N VAL A 99 -4.04 -5.04 1.96
CA VAL A 99 -4.38 -3.88 1.13
C VAL A 99 -5.69 -4.17 0.43
N GLN A 100 -6.67 -3.29 0.55
CA GLN A 100 -8.01 -3.50 -0.01
C GLN A 100 -8.34 -2.40 -1.02
N LEU A 101 -8.83 -2.81 -2.20
CA LEU A 101 -9.39 -1.90 -3.19
C LEU A 101 -10.81 -1.49 -2.81
N ALA A 102 -11.28 -0.36 -3.35
CA ALA A 102 -12.65 0.12 -3.12
C ALA A 102 -13.73 -0.86 -3.61
N ASP A 103 -13.41 -1.73 -4.58
CA ASP A 103 -14.32 -2.78 -5.08
C ASP A 103 -14.35 -4.03 -4.18
N GLY A 104 -13.57 -4.07 -3.10
CA GLY A 104 -13.52 -5.16 -2.13
C GLY A 104 -12.44 -6.20 -2.38
N ARG A 105 -11.75 -6.17 -3.52
CA ARG A 105 -10.62 -7.08 -3.77
C ARG A 105 -9.49 -6.78 -2.79
N THR A 106 -8.85 -7.82 -2.29
CA THR A 106 -7.90 -7.73 -1.19
C THR A 106 -6.60 -8.43 -1.53
N LEU A 107 -5.49 -7.74 -1.28
CA LEU A 107 -4.14 -8.29 -1.30
C LEU A 107 -3.70 -8.57 0.14
N LEU A 108 -3.51 -9.85 0.47
CA LEU A 108 -3.04 -10.25 1.79
C LEU A 108 -1.54 -9.98 1.95
N ALA A 109 -1.10 -9.75 3.18
CA ALA A 109 0.30 -9.48 3.49
C ALA A 109 1.26 -10.55 2.96
N ASN A 110 0.88 -11.83 3.02
CA ASN A 110 1.68 -12.93 2.51
C ASN A 110 1.76 -13.01 0.97
N GLU A 111 0.91 -12.30 0.24
CA GLU A 111 0.93 -12.19 -1.22
C GLU A 111 1.74 -10.98 -1.73
N VAL A 112 2.03 -10.03 -0.85
CA VAL A 112 2.71 -8.77 -1.20
C VAL A 112 4.06 -9.03 -1.85
N GLN A 113 4.85 -9.95 -1.31
CA GLN A 113 6.20 -10.21 -1.82
C GLN A 113 6.22 -10.76 -3.24
N THR A 114 5.23 -11.56 -3.61
CA THR A 114 5.09 -12.06 -4.98
C THR A 114 4.96 -10.91 -5.98
N LEU A 115 4.17 -9.89 -5.66
CA LEU A 115 4.03 -8.70 -6.51
C LEU A 115 5.28 -7.82 -6.46
N VAL A 116 5.89 -7.62 -5.31
CA VAL A 116 7.15 -6.85 -5.18
C VAL A 116 8.23 -7.47 -6.06
N ASP A 117 8.41 -8.79 -6.01
CA ASP A 117 9.41 -9.51 -6.79
C ASP A 117 9.13 -9.42 -8.30
N ALA A 118 7.87 -9.58 -8.69
CA ALA A 118 7.48 -9.47 -10.10
C ALA A 118 7.69 -8.06 -10.65
N MET A 119 7.36 -7.04 -9.89
CA MET A 119 7.49 -5.63 -10.28
C MET A 119 8.94 -5.14 -10.22
N ALA A 120 9.81 -5.78 -9.44
CA ALA A 120 11.21 -5.39 -9.29
C ALA A 120 12.03 -5.47 -10.59
N SER A 121 11.57 -6.25 -11.58
CA SER A 121 12.18 -6.35 -12.90
C SER A 121 11.98 -5.12 -13.79
N PHE A 122 11.09 -4.21 -13.37
CA PHE A 122 10.73 -3.01 -14.12
C PHE A 122 11.07 -1.75 -13.33
N THR A 123 11.35 -0.67 -14.06
CA THR A 123 11.33 0.67 -13.49
C THR A 123 9.86 1.04 -13.21
N PRO A 124 9.54 1.62 -12.04
CA PRO A 124 8.18 2.09 -11.77
C PRO A 124 7.69 3.04 -12.86
N PRO A 125 6.40 2.99 -13.24
CA PRO A 125 5.84 3.89 -14.24
C PRO A 125 6.11 5.35 -13.93
N ALA A 126 6.47 6.12 -14.94
CA ALA A 126 6.71 7.55 -14.82
C ALA A 126 5.41 8.32 -14.54
N LEU A 127 5.54 9.55 -14.04
CA LEU A 127 4.40 10.45 -13.91
C LEU A 127 3.66 10.58 -15.25
N GLY A 128 2.34 10.46 -15.21
CA GLY A 128 1.47 10.49 -16.39
C GLY A 128 1.24 9.14 -17.07
N GLN A 129 2.01 8.11 -16.75
CA GLN A 129 1.76 6.74 -17.22
C GLN A 129 0.72 6.07 -16.31
N THR A 130 -0.55 6.25 -16.61
CA THR A 130 -1.68 5.80 -15.78
C THR A 130 -2.13 4.36 -16.05
N SER A 131 -1.49 3.69 -17.01
CA SER A 131 -1.72 2.28 -17.31
C SER A 131 -0.40 1.57 -17.56
N LEU A 132 -0.37 0.26 -17.36
CA LEU A 132 0.78 -0.57 -17.66
C LEU A 132 1.05 -0.60 -19.17
N THR A 133 2.31 -0.64 -19.56
CA THR A 133 2.69 -0.92 -20.96
C THR A 133 2.29 -2.33 -21.36
N THR A 134 2.25 -2.62 -22.67
CA THR A 134 1.98 -3.97 -23.17
C THR A 134 2.98 -4.99 -22.60
N ALA A 135 4.26 -4.62 -22.52
CA ALA A 135 5.30 -5.49 -21.95
C ALA A 135 5.07 -5.75 -20.44
N GLN A 136 4.69 -4.72 -19.70
CA GLN A 136 4.35 -4.86 -18.28
C GLN A 136 3.08 -5.71 -18.09
N GLN A 137 2.04 -5.50 -18.90
CA GLN A 137 0.83 -6.32 -18.85
C GLN A 137 1.11 -7.79 -19.15
N ASN A 138 1.94 -8.08 -20.14
CA ASN A 138 2.32 -9.45 -20.49
C ASN A 138 3.11 -10.12 -19.36
N ALA A 139 3.97 -9.38 -18.66
CA ALA A 139 4.79 -9.91 -17.58
C ALA A 139 4.05 -9.99 -16.23
N LEU A 140 3.18 -9.03 -15.94
CA LEU A 140 2.59 -8.81 -14.60
C LEU A 140 1.10 -9.16 -14.52
N GLY A 141 0.36 -9.18 -15.64
CA GLY A 141 -1.09 -9.31 -15.63
C GLY A 141 -1.60 -10.54 -14.90
N ALA A 142 -0.99 -11.70 -15.13
CA ALA A 142 -1.41 -12.95 -14.50
C ALA A 142 -1.12 -12.95 -12.98
N VAL A 143 0.04 -12.47 -12.54
CA VAL A 143 0.39 -12.42 -11.12
C VAL A 143 -0.45 -11.38 -10.37
N ILE A 144 -0.75 -10.25 -11.00
CA ILE A 144 -1.67 -9.24 -10.42
C ILE A 144 -3.04 -9.87 -10.22
N THR A 145 -3.61 -10.49 -11.25
CA THR A 145 -4.94 -11.12 -11.17
C THR A 145 -4.99 -12.21 -10.11
N ALA A 146 -3.94 -13.01 -9.97
CA ALA A 146 -3.89 -14.09 -8.99
C ALA A 146 -3.69 -13.61 -7.55
N SER A 147 -3.13 -12.42 -7.34
CA SER A 147 -2.75 -11.92 -6.00
C SER A 147 -3.87 -11.13 -5.31
N TRP A 148 -4.75 -10.53 -6.08
CA TRP A 148 -5.86 -9.71 -5.56
C TRP A 148 -7.18 -10.45 -5.40
#